data_ee1f90634e82a3c5d60a1609a208f20f
#
_entry.id   ee1f90634e82a3c5d60a1609a208f20f
#
_cell.length_a   1.000
_cell.length_b   1.000
_cell.length_c   1.000
_cell.angle_alpha   90.00
_cell.angle_beta   90.00
_cell.angle_gamma   90.00
#
_symmetry.space_group_name_H-M   'P 1'
#
loop_
_entity.id
_entity.type
_entity.pdbx_description
1 polymer ?
#
loop_
_entity_poly.entity_id
_entity_poly.type
_entity_poly.pdbx_seq_one_letter_code
_entity_poly.pdbx_strand_id
1 'polypeptide(L)'
;MYYSLPDEVNTHAYIDQLLAEGKKILLPEVIDGENMVIREYTGKHDLKEGAFHIMEPIGSLFPEERYQELDLAIIPGMAFDENHNRLGRGKGYYDRFLQKIPQVYKIGICFPFQLVGEIPTVETDIKMDAMIG
;
A
#
# COMPACT_ATOMS: atom_id res chain seq x y z
N MET A 1 3.89 2.00 -1.24
CA MET A 1 3.08 2.47 -2.40
C MET A 1 2.40 1.28 -3.03
N TYR A 2 1.19 1.43 -3.51
CA TYR A 2 0.47 0.38 -4.24
C TYR A 2 0.31 0.78 -5.71
N TYR A 3 0.24 -0.22 -6.58
CA TYR A 3 -0.05 0.00 -8.00
C TYR A 3 -1.55 -0.16 -8.19
N SER A 4 -2.25 0.96 -8.37
CA SER A 4 -3.71 1.03 -8.28
C SER A 4 -4.44 0.15 -9.30
N LEU A 5 -5.51 -0.50 -8.83
CA LEU A 5 -6.50 -1.19 -9.66
C LEU A 5 -7.47 -0.15 -10.26
N PRO A 6 -8.26 -0.54 -11.29
CA PRO A 6 -9.17 0.42 -11.93
C PRO A 6 -10.20 1.08 -11.02
N ASP A 7 -10.59 0.42 -9.93
CA ASP A 7 -11.56 0.95 -8.96
C ASP A 7 -10.93 1.71 -7.80
N GLU A 8 -9.60 1.83 -7.78
CA GLU A 8 -8.86 2.56 -6.76
C GLU A 8 -8.43 3.94 -7.27
N VAL A 9 -8.05 4.84 -6.35
CA VAL A 9 -7.45 6.11 -6.73
C VAL A 9 -6.19 5.82 -7.55
N ASN A 10 -6.09 6.43 -8.73
CA ASN A 10 -4.99 6.18 -9.66
C ASN A 10 -3.66 6.65 -9.08
N THR A 11 -2.74 5.72 -8.87
CA THR A 11 -1.39 6.01 -8.36
C THR A 11 -0.32 5.98 -9.46
N HIS A 12 -0.66 5.56 -10.68
CA HIS A 12 0.33 5.30 -11.73
C HIS A 12 1.13 6.55 -12.09
N ALA A 13 0.45 7.66 -12.34
CA ALA A 13 1.11 8.92 -12.68
C ALA A 13 1.95 9.46 -11.51
N TYR A 14 1.45 9.31 -10.30
CA TYR A 14 2.18 9.75 -9.11
C TYR A 14 3.45 8.93 -8.89
N ILE A 15 3.39 7.63 -9.09
CA ILE A 15 4.55 6.76 -9.03
C ILE A 15 5.62 7.22 -10.05
N ASP A 16 5.21 7.48 -11.29
CA ASP A 16 6.12 7.95 -12.33
C ASP A 16 6.77 9.30 -11.94
N GLN A 17 5.99 10.19 -11.37
CA GLN A 17 6.49 11.48 -10.90
C GLN A 17 7.53 11.31 -9.79
N LEU A 18 7.26 10.47 -8.80
CA LEU A 18 8.19 10.21 -7.70
C LEU A 18 9.49 9.57 -8.20
N LEU A 19 9.42 8.66 -9.16
CA LEU A 19 10.61 8.08 -9.78
C LEU A 19 11.44 9.14 -10.48
N ALA A 20 10.79 10.05 -11.22
CA ALA A 20 11.47 11.15 -11.90
C ALA A 20 12.15 12.10 -10.91
N GLU A 21 11.62 12.22 -9.69
CA GLU A 21 12.19 13.01 -8.61
C GLU A 21 13.32 12.30 -7.85
N GLY A 22 13.66 11.07 -8.25
CA GLY A 22 14.72 10.29 -7.62
C GLY A 22 14.29 9.51 -6.38
N LYS A 23 12.99 9.38 -6.13
CA LYS A 23 12.48 8.59 -5.00
C LYS A 23 12.55 7.09 -5.31
N LYS A 24 12.85 6.29 -4.29
CA LYS A 24 12.80 4.83 -4.40
C LYS A 24 11.36 4.38 -4.16
N ILE A 25 10.80 3.66 -5.11
CA ILE A 25 9.44 3.12 -5.03
C ILE A 25 9.49 1.62 -4.80
N LEU A 26 8.65 1.17 -3.87
CA LEU A 26 8.51 -0.24 -3.54
C LEU A 26 7.03 -0.61 -3.64
N LEU A 27 6.74 -1.71 -4.33
CA LEU A 27 5.38 -2.19 -4.56
C LEU A 27 5.15 -3.51 -3.83
N PRO A 28 3.95 -3.74 -3.29
CA PRO A 28 3.65 -4.95 -2.55
C PRO A 28 3.36 -6.13 -3.47
N GLU A 29 3.74 -7.32 -3.02
CA GLU A 29 3.40 -8.60 -3.64
C GLU A 29 2.88 -9.55 -2.57
N VAL A 30 1.67 -10.07 -2.75
CA VAL A 30 1.12 -11.12 -1.88
C VAL A 30 1.77 -12.44 -2.30
N ILE A 31 2.42 -13.12 -1.37
CA ILE A 31 3.16 -14.36 -1.65
C ILE A 31 2.46 -15.61 -1.17
N ASP A 32 1.57 -15.51 -0.18
CA ASP A 32 0.77 -16.62 0.32
C ASP A 32 -0.51 -16.12 1.00
N GLY A 33 -1.22 -16.96 1.74
CA GLY A 33 -2.47 -16.58 2.41
C GLY A 33 -2.33 -15.58 3.55
N GLU A 34 -1.12 -15.26 3.98
CA GLU A 34 -0.88 -14.40 5.15
C GLU A 34 0.15 -13.31 4.91
N ASN A 35 1.10 -13.52 3.99
CA ASN A 35 2.28 -12.68 3.87
C ASN A 35 2.33 -11.87 2.60
N MET A 36 2.92 -10.68 2.74
CA MET A 36 3.17 -9.74 1.68
C MET A 36 4.62 -9.30 1.77
N VAL A 37 5.29 -9.20 0.62
CA VAL A 37 6.64 -8.65 0.52
C VAL A 37 6.60 -7.39 -0.34
N ILE A 38 7.70 -6.65 -0.38
CA ILE A 38 7.81 -5.47 -1.24
C ILE A 38 8.99 -5.63 -2.18
N ARG A 39 8.81 -5.11 -3.42
CA ARG A 39 9.81 -5.20 -4.48
C ARG A 39 10.08 -3.83 -5.06
N GLU A 40 11.32 -3.61 -5.49
CA GLU A 40 11.72 -2.35 -6.11
C GLU A 40 11.02 -2.17 -7.44
N TYR A 41 10.54 -0.95 -7.68
CA TYR A 41 9.91 -0.55 -8.94
C TYR A 41 10.71 0.59 -9.54
N THR A 42 11.29 0.36 -10.72
CA THR A 42 12.09 1.35 -11.45
C THR A 42 11.47 1.74 -12.78
N GLY A 43 10.37 1.12 -13.15
CA GLY A 43 9.65 1.36 -14.39
C GLY A 43 8.76 0.19 -14.76
N LYS A 44 8.02 0.32 -15.87
CA LYS A 44 7.04 -0.70 -16.28
C LYS A 44 7.66 -2.08 -16.57
N HIS A 45 8.96 -2.13 -16.84
CA HIS A 45 9.68 -3.40 -17.04
C HIS A 45 9.73 -4.25 -15.74
N ASP A 46 9.45 -3.63 -14.59
CA ASP A 46 9.35 -4.33 -13.30
C ASP A 46 7.94 -4.82 -13.00
N LEU A 47 7.04 -4.78 -13.98
CA LEU A 47 5.68 -5.29 -13.86
C LEU A 47 5.44 -6.42 -14.84
N LYS A 48 4.62 -7.39 -14.43
CA LYS A 48 4.16 -8.49 -15.25
C LYS A 48 2.65 -8.61 -15.09
N GLU A 49 1.94 -8.83 -16.19
CA GLU A 49 0.50 -9.09 -16.15
C GLU A 49 0.25 -10.47 -15.55
N GLY A 50 -0.50 -10.51 -14.46
CA GLY A 50 -0.91 -11.73 -13.79
C GLY A 50 -2.36 -12.09 -14.10
N ALA A 51 -2.99 -12.86 -13.19
CA ALA A 51 -4.38 -13.26 -13.31
C ALA A 51 -5.30 -12.03 -13.37
N PHE A 52 -6.39 -12.13 -14.14
CA PHE A 52 -7.39 -11.06 -14.27
C PHE A 52 -6.81 -9.74 -14.78
N HIS A 53 -5.74 -9.78 -15.56
CA HIS A 53 -5.04 -8.61 -16.10
C HIS A 53 -4.50 -7.66 -15.01
N ILE A 54 -4.30 -8.16 -13.81
CA ILE A 54 -3.71 -7.38 -12.73
C ILE A 54 -2.19 -7.39 -12.87
N MET A 55 -1.59 -6.19 -12.86
CA MET A 55 -0.14 -6.06 -12.93
C MET A 55 0.50 -6.42 -11.59
N GLU A 56 1.55 -7.23 -11.64
CA GLU A 56 2.27 -7.71 -10.48
C GLU A 56 3.73 -7.24 -10.52
N PRO A 57 4.32 -6.84 -9.37
CA PRO A 57 5.72 -6.44 -9.34
C PRO A 57 6.65 -7.65 -9.49
N ILE A 58 7.68 -7.51 -10.32
CA ILE A 58 8.70 -8.53 -10.53
C ILE A 58 10.12 -7.99 -10.32
N GLY A 59 10.26 -6.79 -9.80
CA GLY A 59 11.56 -6.21 -9.50
C GLY A 59 12.27 -6.89 -8.34
N SER A 60 13.45 -6.39 -7.99
CA SER A 60 14.26 -6.94 -6.91
C SER A 60 13.52 -6.93 -5.58
N LEU A 61 13.62 -8.02 -4.83
CA LEU A 61 13.05 -8.09 -3.49
C LEU A 61 13.74 -7.09 -2.57
N PHE A 62 12.95 -6.31 -1.84
CA PHE A 62 13.45 -5.45 -0.78
C PHE A 62 13.40 -6.25 0.52
N PRO A 63 14.55 -6.67 1.07
CA PRO A 63 14.55 -7.63 2.18
C PRO A 63 14.08 -7.00 3.49
N GLU A 64 13.49 -7.83 4.35
CA GLU A 64 12.94 -7.38 5.64
C GLU A 64 14.02 -6.72 6.51
N GLU A 65 15.28 -7.13 6.39
CA GLU A 65 16.41 -6.55 7.12
C GLU A 65 16.60 -5.06 6.81
N ARG A 66 16.03 -4.57 5.70
CA ARG A 66 16.12 -3.17 5.29
C ARG A 66 14.84 -2.37 5.55
N TYR A 67 13.85 -2.95 6.20
CA TYR A 67 12.57 -2.26 6.43
C TYR A 67 12.70 -1.01 7.29
N GLN A 68 13.73 -0.92 8.12
CA GLN A 68 14.01 0.30 8.89
C GLN A 68 14.40 1.50 8.02
N GLU A 69 14.73 1.29 6.76
CA GLU A 69 15.06 2.36 5.80
C GLU A 69 13.80 2.99 5.19
N LEU A 70 12.62 2.39 5.41
CA LEU A 70 11.37 2.91 4.85
C LEU A 70 10.94 4.18 5.57
N ASP A 71 10.53 5.18 4.79
CA ASP A 71 10.14 6.50 5.31
C ASP A 71 8.63 6.71 5.30
N LEU A 72 7.96 6.27 4.22
CA LEU A 72 6.56 6.59 3.96
C LEU A 72 5.85 5.39 3.34
N ALA A 73 4.65 5.12 3.80
CA ALA A 73 3.78 4.11 3.22
C ALA A 73 2.49 4.76 2.74
N ILE A 74 2.12 4.48 1.49
CA ILE A 74 0.87 4.94 0.89
C ILE A 74 -0.01 3.71 0.71
N ILE A 75 -1.16 3.72 1.38
CA ILE A 75 -1.94 2.52 1.66
C ILE A 75 -3.33 2.64 1.01
N PRO A 76 -3.77 1.62 0.27
CA PRO A 76 -5.15 1.56 -0.22
C PRO A 76 -6.09 1.08 0.87
N GLY A 77 -7.39 1.31 0.70
CA GLY A 77 -8.41 0.76 1.57
C GLY A 77 -9.78 0.87 0.94
N MET A 78 -10.73 0.11 1.46
CA MET A 78 -12.11 0.18 1.00
C MET A 78 -12.84 1.36 1.60
N ALA A 79 -12.49 1.73 2.84
CA ALA A 79 -13.06 2.88 3.54
C ALA A 79 -12.11 3.36 4.64
N PHE A 80 -12.28 4.61 5.03
CA PHE A 80 -11.53 5.24 6.13
C PHE A 80 -12.49 6.08 6.97
N ASP A 81 -12.17 6.27 8.24
CA ASP A 81 -13.00 7.09 9.14
C ASP A 81 -12.21 8.23 9.77
N GLU A 82 -12.93 9.09 10.54
CA GLU A 82 -12.34 10.26 11.19
C GLU A 82 -11.27 9.91 12.22
N ASN A 83 -11.29 8.71 12.74
CA ASN A 83 -10.32 8.23 13.72
C ASN A 83 -9.10 7.58 13.08
N HIS A 84 -8.94 7.74 11.75
CA HIS A 84 -7.84 7.20 10.95
C HIS A 84 -7.86 5.67 10.86
N ASN A 85 -9.01 5.05 11.10
CA ASN A 85 -9.18 3.63 10.89
C ASN A 85 -9.33 3.32 9.41
N ARG A 86 -8.84 2.15 9.01
CA ARG A 86 -8.86 1.68 7.63
C ARG A 86 -9.62 0.37 7.54
N LEU A 87 -10.54 0.27 6.59
CA LEU A 87 -11.20 -0.98 6.25
C LEU A 87 -10.50 -1.58 5.02
N GLY A 88 -9.88 -2.74 5.20
CA GLY A 88 -9.30 -3.51 4.12
C GLY A 88 -10.26 -4.51 3.52
N ARG A 89 -9.75 -5.39 2.65
CA ARG A 89 -10.56 -6.40 1.97
C ARG A 89 -10.77 -7.69 2.78
N GLY A 90 -10.44 -7.66 4.08
CA GLY A 90 -10.69 -8.78 5.01
C GLY A 90 -9.56 -9.80 5.11
N LYS A 91 -8.49 -9.67 4.36
CA LYS A 91 -7.36 -10.61 4.39
C LYS A 91 -6.29 -10.26 5.42
N GLY A 92 -6.26 -9.02 5.91
CA GLY A 92 -5.29 -8.57 6.91
C GLY A 92 -3.85 -8.40 6.42
N TYR A 93 -3.59 -8.42 5.11
CA TYR A 93 -2.23 -8.32 4.57
C TYR A 93 -1.53 -7.03 4.99
N TYR A 94 -2.21 -5.88 4.83
CA TYR A 94 -1.61 -4.58 5.18
C TYR A 94 -1.43 -4.44 6.69
N ASP A 95 -2.39 -4.88 7.49
CA ASP A 95 -2.26 -4.79 8.94
C ASP A 95 -1.08 -5.62 9.44
N ARG A 96 -0.91 -6.83 8.93
CA ARG A 96 0.25 -7.66 9.29
C ARG A 96 1.56 -7.06 8.82
N PHE A 97 1.61 -6.55 7.59
CA PHE A 97 2.81 -5.93 7.05
C PHE A 97 3.19 -4.66 7.82
N LEU A 98 2.22 -3.80 8.10
CA LEU A 98 2.46 -2.54 8.79
C LEU A 98 2.93 -2.71 10.23
N GLN A 99 2.59 -3.83 10.87
CA GLN A 99 3.13 -4.15 12.19
C GLN A 99 4.64 -4.30 12.19
N LYS A 100 5.24 -4.64 11.05
CA LYS A 100 6.69 -4.79 10.90
C LYS A 100 7.41 -3.46 10.72
N ILE A 101 6.68 -2.39 10.45
CA ILE A 101 7.24 -1.06 10.15
C ILE A 101 6.56 0.04 10.97
N PRO A 102 6.54 -0.07 12.32
CA PRO A 102 5.80 0.87 13.17
C PRO A 102 6.31 2.30 13.09
N GLN A 103 7.56 2.50 12.67
CA GLN A 103 8.18 3.82 12.56
C GLN A 103 7.76 4.59 11.30
N VAL A 104 7.15 3.93 10.32
CA VAL A 104 6.83 4.51 9.02
C VAL A 104 5.59 5.37 9.11
N TYR A 105 5.62 6.56 8.48
CA TYR A 105 4.44 7.42 8.35
C TYR A 105 3.49 6.83 7.32
N LYS A 106 2.21 6.64 7.68
CA LYS A 106 1.23 5.91 6.87
C LYS A 106 0.13 6.86 6.39
N ILE A 107 -0.01 6.97 5.08
CA ILE A 107 -1.04 7.79 4.45
C ILE A 107 -2.03 6.89 3.72
N GLY A 108 -3.31 6.96 4.10
CA GLY A 108 -4.38 6.32 3.36
C GLY A 108 -4.84 7.22 2.23
N ILE A 109 -4.97 6.68 1.02
CA ILE A 109 -5.51 7.41 -0.14
C ILE A 109 -6.87 6.82 -0.49
N CYS A 110 -7.86 7.69 -0.67
CA CYS A 110 -9.23 7.27 -0.94
C CYS A 110 -9.97 8.30 -1.78
N PHE A 111 -11.08 7.88 -2.38
CA PHE A 111 -12.07 8.80 -2.93
C PHE A 111 -12.91 9.40 -1.77
N PRO A 112 -13.52 10.58 -1.96
CA PRO A 112 -14.34 11.20 -0.90
C PRO A 112 -15.45 10.27 -0.38
N PHE A 113 -16.09 9.47 -1.24
CA PHE A 113 -17.16 8.57 -0.83
C PHE A 113 -16.68 7.42 0.06
N GLN A 114 -15.36 7.19 0.14
CA GLN A 114 -14.78 6.16 1.01
C GLN A 114 -14.52 6.66 2.43
N LEU A 115 -14.72 7.95 2.68
CA LEU A 115 -14.65 8.51 4.03
C LEU A 115 -16.01 8.29 4.69
N VAL A 116 -16.04 7.48 5.75
CA VAL A 116 -17.28 7.07 6.45
C VAL A 116 -17.23 7.49 7.91
N GLY A 117 -18.38 7.36 8.60
CA GLY A 117 -18.50 7.82 9.99
C GLY A 117 -17.72 6.99 10.98
N GLU A 118 -17.78 5.68 10.86
CA GLU A 118 -17.14 4.77 11.82
C GLU A 118 -16.87 3.41 11.17
N ILE A 119 -15.69 2.87 11.46
CA ILE A 119 -15.26 1.55 10.98
C ILE A 119 -15.04 0.65 12.19
N PRO A 120 -15.63 -0.58 12.20
CA PRO A 120 -15.34 -1.57 13.23
C PRO A 120 -13.86 -1.93 13.22
N THR A 121 -13.24 -1.99 14.39
CA THR A 121 -11.81 -2.28 14.53
C THR A 121 -11.56 -3.41 15.53
N VAL A 122 -10.40 -4.06 15.36
CA VAL A 122 -9.85 -5.00 16.33
C VAL A 122 -8.46 -4.53 16.75
N GLU A 123 -7.90 -5.09 17.81
CA GLU A 123 -6.62 -4.64 18.39
C GLU A 123 -5.44 -4.70 17.41
N THR A 124 -5.49 -5.63 16.45
CA THR A 124 -4.41 -5.82 15.47
C THR A 124 -4.50 -4.86 14.29
N ASP A 125 -5.57 -4.08 14.17
CA ASP A 125 -5.72 -3.11 13.09
C ASP A 125 -4.76 -1.95 13.29
N ILE A 126 -4.13 -1.51 12.20
CA ILE A 126 -3.17 -0.40 12.21
C ILE A 126 -3.86 0.85 11.69
N LYS A 127 -3.80 1.93 12.47
CA LYS A 127 -4.35 3.23 12.05
C LYS A 127 -3.44 3.94 11.08
N MET A 128 -4.03 4.77 10.23
CA MET A 128 -3.28 5.67 9.37
C MET A 128 -2.84 6.91 10.15
N ASP A 129 -1.75 7.53 9.72
CA ASP A 129 -1.30 8.81 10.28
C ASP A 129 -2.04 9.98 9.61
N ALA A 130 -2.39 9.81 8.35
CA ALA A 130 -3.17 10.79 7.58
C ALA A 130 -4.00 10.12 6.51
N MET A 131 -5.02 10.81 6.00
CA MET A 131 -5.78 10.38 4.83
C MET A 131 -5.85 11.53 3.84
N ILE A 132 -5.77 11.19 2.55
CA ILE A 132 -5.92 12.12 1.44
C ILE A 132 -7.07 11.63 0.56
N GLY A 133 -8.08 12.45 0.46
CA GLY A 133 -9.28 12.14 -0.31
C GLY A 133 -9.66 13.18 -1.32
#